data_834fccd943875256fcc96a02a5a7133a
#
_entry.id   834fccd943875256fcc96a02a5a7133a
#
_cell.length_a   1.000
_cell.length_b   1.000
_cell.length_c   1.000
_cell.angle_alpha   90.00
_cell.angle_beta   90.00
_cell.angle_gamma   90.00
#
_symmetry.space_group_name_H-M   'P 1'
#
loop_
_entity.id
_entity.type
_entity.pdbx_description
1 polymer ?
#
loop_
_entity_poly.entity_id
_entity_poly.type
_entity_poly.pdbx_seq_one_letter_code
_entity_poly.pdbx_strand_id
1 'polypeptide(L)'
;MIEMHFVDSNILIYAIASSHVEHGKAERALRILEKGDFATSVQVLQEFYVQATRSSRHERISHQEAVAFIQAVCKFPVQELTVDVLQSALATKNRFQISYWDAAIIEAARALGCREILSEDLSDKQDYGGVRVTNPFR
;
A
#
# COMPACT_ATOMS: atom_id res chain seq x y z
N MET A 1 19.89 -2.50 11.15
CA MET A 1 18.62 -3.02 10.63
C MET A 1 17.90 -1.91 9.86
N ILE A 2 17.50 -2.20 8.62
CA ILE A 2 16.78 -1.21 7.80
C ILE A 2 15.33 -1.19 8.22
N GLU A 3 14.81 0.01 8.49
CA GLU A 3 13.40 0.20 8.79
C GLU A 3 12.61 0.22 7.49
N MET A 4 11.60 -0.64 7.39
CA MET A 4 10.75 -0.73 6.20
C MET A 4 9.53 0.16 6.34
N HIS A 5 9.12 0.76 5.23
CA HIS A 5 7.88 1.53 5.14
C HIS A 5 6.84 0.69 4.40
N PHE A 6 5.65 0.59 4.97
CA PHE A 6 4.57 -0.13 4.29
C PHE A 6 3.93 0.81 3.26
N VAL A 7 3.73 0.34 2.03
CA VAL A 7 3.11 1.14 0.97
C VAL A 7 1.71 0.63 0.65
N ASP A 8 0.75 1.57 0.60
CA ASP A 8 -0.62 1.30 0.23
C ASP A 8 -0.76 1.29 -1.31
N SER A 9 -1.91 0.84 -1.80
CA SER A 9 -2.14 0.66 -3.24
C SER A 9 -2.02 1.95 -4.05
N ASN A 10 -2.39 3.10 -3.48
CA ASN A 10 -2.27 4.37 -4.20
C ASN A 10 -0.82 4.69 -4.57
N ILE A 11 0.16 4.30 -3.73
CA ILE A 11 1.58 4.49 -4.06
C ILE A 11 1.92 3.69 -5.33
N LEU A 12 1.48 2.44 -5.40
CA LEU A 12 1.75 1.59 -6.56
C LEU A 12 1.04 2.10 -7.82
N ILE A 13 -0.19 2.59 -7.67
CA ILE A 13 -0.95 3.15 -8.80
C ILE A 13 -0.26 4.40 -9.35
N TYR A 14 0.20 5.30 -8.49
CA TYR A 14 0.94 6.48 -8.96
C TYR A 14 2.25 6.09 -9.63
N ALA A 15 2.92 5.06 -9.14
CA ALA A 15 4.20 4.63 -9.72
C ALA A 15 4.08 4.16 -11.18
N ILE A 16 2.91 3.67 -11.60
CA ILE A 16 2.66 3.27 -13.00
C ILE A 16 1.94 4.34 -13.81
N ALA A 17 1.60 5.47 -13.20
CA ALA A 17 0.87 6.54 -13.89
C ALA A 17 1.77 7.27 -14.88
N SER A 18 1.16 7.80 -15.95
CA SER A 18 1.91 8.62 -16.89
C SER A 18 2.15 10.02 -16.30
N SER A 19 3.17 10.69 -16.82
CA SER A 19 3.73 11.91 -16.24
C SER A 19 2.79 13.11 -16.18
N HIS A 20 1.70 13.13 -16.93
CA HIS A 20 0.79 14.26 -16.93
C HIS A 20 -0.38 14.11 -15.95
N VAL A 21 -0.48 12.98 -15.27
CA VAL A 21 -1.50 12.79 -14.23
C VAL A 21 -0.91 13.19 -12.90
N GLU A 22 -1.43 14.24 -12.31
CA GLU A 22 -1.01 14.70 -10.99
C GLU A 22 0.50 14.90 -10.82
N HIS A 23 0.98 16.02 -11.32
CA HIS A 23 2.38 16.42 -11.28
C HIS A 23 3.08 16.08 -9.97
N GLY A 24 4.18 15.35 -10.07
CA GLY A 24 5.05 15.04 -8.96
C GLY A 24 4.68 13.78 -8.20
N LYS A 25 3.43 13.31 -8.24
CA LYS A 25 3.03 12.12 -7.48
C LYS A 25 3.63 10.85 -8.07
N ALA A 26 3.58 10.68 -9.39
CA ALA A 26 4.20 9.53 -10.05
C ALA A 26 5.69 9.48 -9.77
N GLU A 27 6.37 10.60 -9.89
CA GLU A 27 7.80 10.68 -9.63
C GLU A 27 8.12 10.38 -8.17
N ARG A 28 7.34 10.94 -7.26
CA ARG A 28 7.52 10.69 -5.82
C ARG A 28 7.31 9.22 -5.47
N ALA A 29 6.26 8.60 -6.04
CA ALA A 29 5.97 7.18 -5.83
C ALA A 29 7.10 6.30 -6.35
N LEU A 30 7.62 6.59 -7.54
CA LEU A 30 8.75 5.86 -8.10
C LEU A 30 9.98 5.95 -7.21
N ARG A 31 10.27 7.11 -6.66
CA ARG A 31 11.41 7.28 -5.74
C ARG A 31 11.25 6.43 -4.49
N ILE A 32 10.04 6.36 -3.94
CA ILE A 32 9.75 5.53 -2.77
C ILE A 32 10.09 4.07 -3.08
N LEU A 33 9.65 3.56 -4.23
CA LEU A 33 9.89 2.17 -4.61
C LEU A 33 11.36 1.93 -4.94
N GLU A 34 12.00 2.86 -5.63
CA GLU A 34 13.41 2.72 -6.02
C GLU A 34 14.35 2.68 -4.83
N LYS A 35 13.99 3.32 -3.74
CA LYS A 35 14.78 3.30 -2.51
C LYS A 35 14.89 1.89 -1.93
N GLY A 36 13.89 1.03 -2.17
CA GLY A 36 13.97 -0.39 -1.84
C GLY A 36 13.78 -0.74 -0.37
N ASP A 37 13.34 0.21 0.46
CA ASP A 37 13.06 -0.01 1.88
C ASP A 37 11.58 -0.09 2.17
N PHE A 38 10.81 -0.67 1.26
CA PHE A 38 9.37 -0.79 1.39
C PHE A 38 8.90 -2.23 1.52
N ALA A 39 7.71 -2.38 2.08
CA ALA A 39 7.00 -3.64 2.19
C ALA A 39 5.53 -3.37 1.85
N THR A 40 4.76 -4.41 1.59
CA THR A 40 3.35 -4.27 1.30
C THR A 40 2.59 -5.55 1.72
N SER A 41 1.38 -5.74 1.24
CA SER A 41 0.58 -6.92 1.58
C SER A 41 -0.12 -7.48 0.35
N VAL A 42 -0.57 -8.73 0.46
CA VAL A 42 -1.37 -9.35 -0.59
C VAL A 42 -2.63 -8.55 -0.86
N GLN A 43 -3.29 -8.03 0.18
CA GLN A 43 -4.48 -7.18 0.00
C GLN A 43 -4.17 -5.97 -0.89
N VAL A 44 -3.05 -5.29 -0.62
CA VAL A 44 -2.63 -4.12 -1.41
C VAL A 44 -2.41 -4.52 -2.88
N LEU A 45 -1.76 -5.66 -3.10
CA LEU A 45 -1.51 -6.14 -4.47
C LEU A 45 -2.81 -6.51 -5.18
N GLN A 46 -3.78 -7.07 -4.49
CA GLN A 46 -5.11 -7.35 -5.04
C GLN A 46 -5.80 -6.06 -5.46
N GLU A 47 -5.81 -5.06 -4.58
CA GLU A 47 -6.41 -3.74 -4.87
C GLU A 47 -5.71 -3.07 -6.06
N PHE A 48 -4.38 -3.13 -6.07
CA PHE A 48 -3.59 -2.61 -7.18
C PHE A 48 -4.01 -3.26 -8.50
N TYR A 49 -4.06 -4.60 -8.54
CA TYR A 49 -4.39 -5.32 -9.77
C TYR A 49 -5.76 -4.89 -10.30
N VAL A 50 -6.76 -4.89 -9.44
CA VAL A 50 -8.13 -4.55 -9.84
C VAL A 50 -8.21 -3.12 -10.36
N GLN A 51 -7.58 -2.18 -9.67
CA GLN A 51 -7.62 -0.77 -10.06
C GLN A 51 -6.81 -0.49 -11.33
N ALA A 52 -5.63 -1.09 -11.45
CA ALA A 52 -4.71 -0.82 -12.56
C ALA A 52 -5.23 -1.34 -13.89
N THR A 53 -6.00 -2.43 -13.86
CA THR A 53 -6.47 -3.12 -15.09
C THR A 53 -7.93 -2.87 -15.42
N ARG A 54 -8.70 -2.18 -14.57
CA ARG A 54 -10.14 -2.03 -14.83
C ARG A 54 -10.40 -1.18 -16.06
N SER A 55 -11.44 -1.56 -16.80
CA SER A 55 -11.77 -0.94 -18.08
C SER A 55 -12.14 0.54 -17.98
N SER A 56 -12.64 0.98 -16.84
CA SER A 56 -13.01 2.38 -16.62
C SER A 56 -11.83 3.31 -16.34
N ARG A 57 -10.64 2.75 -16.10
CA ARG A 57 -9.46 3.56 -15.82
C ARG A 57 -8.87 4.07 -17.13
N HIS A 58 -8.64 5.39 -17.22
CA HIS A 58 -8.12 6.05 -18.41
C HIS A 58 -6.73 5.51 -18.82
N GLU A 59 -5.86 5.29 -17.86
CA GLU A 59 -4.49 4.82 -18.10
C GLU A 59 -4.31 3.36 -17.70
N ARG A 60 -5.32 2.54 -17.95
CA ARG A 60 -5.24 1.14 -17.55
C ARG A 60 -4.07 0.43 -18.23
N ILE A 61 -3.47 -0.50 -17.50
CA ILE A 61 -2.44 -1.37 -18.04
C ILE A 61 -3.03 -2.74 -18.35
N SER A 62 -2.30 -3.52 -19.14
CA SER A 62 -2.73 -4.88 -19.49
C SER A 62 -2.56 -5.82 -18.30
N HIS A 63 -3.21 -6.98 -18.40
CA HIS A 63 -3.01 -8.06 -17.43
C HIS A 63 -1.53 -8.43 -17.33
N GLN A 64 -0.84 -8.58 -18.44
CA GLN A 64 0.57 -8.96 -18.46
C GLN A 64 1.45 -7.92 -17.79
N GLU A 65 1.18 -6.65 -18.04
CA GLU A 65 1.91 -5.56 -17.41
C GLU A 65 1.69 -5.54 -15.89
N ALA A 66 0.44 -5.75 -15.46
CA ALA A 66 0.13 -5.81 -14.03
C ALA A 66 0.82 -6.99 -13.35
N VAL A 67 0.80 -8.16 -13.98
CA VAL A 67 1.47 -9.35 -13.44
C VAL A 67 2.97 -9.11 -13.30
N ALA A 68 3.61 -8.54 -14.32
CA ALA A 68 5.04 -8.26 -14.28
C ALA A 68 5.40 -7.29 -13.15
N PHE A 69 4.58 -6.25 -12.95
CA PHE A 69 4.79 -5.28 -11.89
C PHE A 69 4.65 -5.95 -10.50
N ILE A 70 3.58 -6.74 -10.32
CA ILE A 70 3.34 -7.46 -9.06
C ILE A 70 4.49 -8.42 -8.76
N GLN A 71 4.98 -9.14 -9.77
CA GLN A 71 6.10 -10.06 -9.58
C GLN A 71 7.36 -9.31 -9.13
N ALA A 72 7.60 -8.11 -9.67
CA ALA A 72 8.71 -7.28 -9.24
C ALA A 72 8.55 -6.83 -7.79
N VAL A 73 7.35 -6.42 -7.41
CA VAL A 73 7.04 -6.00 -6.03
C VAL A 73 7.20 -7.17 -5.05
N CYS A 74 6.86 -8.38 -5.47
CA CYS A 74 6.98 -9.58 -4.63
C CYS A 74 8.42 -9.97 -4.29
N LYS A 75 9.42 -9.28 -4.84
CA LYS A 75 10.81 -9.42 -4.40
C LYS A 75 11.08 -8.71 -3.08
N PHE A 76 10.14 -7.88 -2.64
CA PHE A 76 10.19 -7.20 -1.35
C PHE A 76 9.27 -7.91 -0.36
N PRO A 77 9.33 -7.60 0.95
CA PRO A 77 8.45 -8.25 1.91
C PRO A 77 6.97 -8.00 1.62
N VAL A 78 6.20 -9.08 1.59
CA VAL A 78 4.75 -9.02 1.34
C VAL A 78 4.05 -9.81 2.46
N GLN A 79 3.18 -9.15 3.20
CA GLN A 79 2.39 -9.82 4.24
C GLN A 79 1.27 -10.62 3.61
N GLU A 80 1.20 -11.90 3.94
CA GLU A 80 0.15 -12.79 3.45
C GLU A 80 -1.16 -12.55 4.17
N LEU A 81 -2.25 -13.00 3.56
CA LEU A 81 -3.59 -12.98 4.16
C LEU A 81 -3.68 -14.14 5.15
N THR A 82 -3.52 -13.85 6.44
CA THR A 82 -3.54 -14.85 7.50
C THR A 82 -4.74 -14.66 8.43
N VAL A 83 -5.11 -15.72 9.12
CA VAL A 83 -6.16 -15.64 10.14
C VAL A 83 -5.74 -14.69 11.26
N ASP A 84 -4.46 -14.69 11.63
CA ASP A 84 -3.95 -13.79 12.67
C ASP A 84 -4.13 -12.32 12.28
N VAL A 85 -3.82 -11.97 11.04
CA VAL A 85 -4.02 -10.60 10.56
C VAL A 85 -5.51 -10.25 10.53
N LEU A 86 -6.37 -11.18 10.10
CA LEU A 86 -7.81 -10.97 10.13
C LEU A 86 -8.30 -10.66 11.55
N GLN A 87 -7.91 -11.47 12.52
CA GLN A 87 -8.35 -11.30 13.91
C GLN A 87 -7.84 -9.98 14.49
N SER A 88 -6.59 -9.62 14.23
CA SER A 88 -6.02 -8.34 14.65
C SER A 88 -6.75 -7.17 13.99
N ALA A 89 -7.11 -7.29 12.73
CA ALA A 89 -7.84 -6.25 12.01
C ALA A 89 -9.24 -6.04 12.59
N LEU A 90 -9.92 -7.11 12.97
CA LEU A 90 -11.23 -6.99 13.60
C LEU A 90 -11.15 -6.21 14.93
N ALA A 91 -10.12 -6.51 15.73
CA ALA A 91 -9.90 -5.80 16.99
C ALA A 91 -9.58 -4.30 16.74
N THR A 92 -8.72 -4.01 15.77
CA THR A 92 -8.31 -2.65 15.44
C THR A 92 -9.47 -1.84 14.87
N LYS A 93 -10.30 -2.46 14.02
CA LYS A 93 -11.52 -1.83 13.53
C LYS A 93 -12.40 -1.37 14.69
N ASN A 94 -12.61 -2.23 15.65
CA ASN A 94 -13.45 -1.91 16.81
C ASN A 94 -12.82 -0.84 17.69
N ARG A 95 -11.52 -0.93 17.94
CA ARG A 95 -10.80 0.03 18.79
C ARG A 95 -10.82 1.44 18.22
N PHE A 96 -10.54 1.58 16.93
CA PHE A 96 -10.37 2.89 16.30
C PHE A 96 -11.59 3.36 15.49
N GLN A 97 -12.63 2.54 15.39
CA GLN A 97 -13.87 2.85 14.66
C GLN A 97 -13.60 3.26 13.21
N ILE A 98 -12.79 2.45 12.54
CA ILE A 98 -12.43 2.62 11.13
C ILE A 98 -13.01 1.46 10.31
N SER A 99 -12.86 1.51 8.99
CA SER A 99 -13.29 0.41 8.13
C SER A 99 -12.45 -0.83 8.38
N TYR A 100 -13.03 -2.00 8.14
CA TYR A 100 -12.27 -3.25 8.22
C TYR A 100 -11.06 -3.23 7.28
N TRP A 101 -11.25 -2.74 6.07
CA TRP A 101 -10.19 -2.76 5.04
C TRP A 101 -9.00 -1.89 5.45
N ASP A 102 -9.27 -0.74 6.05
CA ASP A 102 -8.20 0.11 6.61
C ASP A 102 -7.51 -0.57 7.78
N ALA A 103 -8.28 -1.21 8.66
CA ALA A 103 -7.73 -1.95 9.79
C ALA A 103 -6.83 -3.09 9.31
N ALA A 104 -7.22 -3.79 8.24
CA ALA A 104 -6.43 -4.87 7.67
C ALA A 104 -5.09 -4.38 7.11
N ILE A 105 -5.07 -3.20 6.48
CA ILE A 105 -3.83 -2.56 6.01
C ILE A 105 -2.90 -2.28 7.20
N ILE A 106 -3.45 -1.69 8.25
CA ILE A 106 -2.69 -1.33 9.45
C ILE A 106 -2.08 -2.59 10.10
N GLU A 107 -2.88 -3.65 10.23
CA GLU A 107 -2.39 -4.86 10.88
C GLU A 107 -1.43 -5.66 10.02
N ALA A 108 -1.54 -5.59 8.70
CA ALA A 108 -0.53 -6.17 7.81
C ALA A 108 0.81 -5.45 8.00
N ALA A 109 0.80 -4.13 8.08
CA ALA A 109 2.02 -3.35 8.35
C ALA A 109 2.62 -3.71 9.70
N ARG A 110 1.77 -3.82 10.73
CA ARG A 110 2.21 -4.20 12.08
C ARG A 110 2.85 -5.59 12.09
N ALA A 111 2.25 -6.54 11.39
CA ALA A 111 2.76 -7.92 11.31
C ALA A 111 4.15 -7.99 10.69
N LEU A 112 4.45 -7.10 9.75
CA LEU A 112 5.77 -7.00 9.13
C LEU A 112 6.78 -6.22 9.97
N GLY A 113 6.35 -5.65 11.10
CA GLY A 113 7.21 -4.80 11.92
C GLY A 113 7.38 -3.38 11.37
N CYS A 114 6.55 -2.98 10.42
CA CYS A 114 6.57 -1.61 9.89
C CYS A 114 5.88 -0.67 10.88
N ARG A 115 6.52 0.47 11.15
CA ARG A 115 5.98 1.50 12.03
C ARG A 115 5.31 2.63 11.26
N GLU A 116 5.47 2.63 9.94
CA GLU A 116 4.92 3.70 9.09
C GLU A 116 4.24 3.08 7.87
N ILE A 117 3.07 3.65 7.55
CA ILE A 117 2.35 3.34 6.33
C ILE A 117 2.36 4.60 5.47
N LEU A 118 2.81 4.46 4.23
CA LEU A 118 2.72 5.53 3.24
C LEU A 118 1.41 5.36 2.48
N SER A 119 0.51 6.32 2.62
CA SER A 119 -0.81 6.26 1.99
C SER A 119 -1.39 7.66 1.83
N GLU A 120 -2.07 7.88 0.71
CA GLU A 120 -2.83 9.10 0.47
C GLU A 120 -4.26 8.98 1.03
N ASP A 121 -4.77 7.76 1.14
CA ASP A 121 -6.18 7.51 1.46
C ASP A 121 -6.49 7.38 2.94
N LEU A 122 -5.53 6.91 3.73
CA LEU A 122 -5.70 6.79 5.17
C LEU A 122 -5.48 8.16 5.85
N SER A 123 -5.88 8.27 7.12
CA SER A 123 -5.78 9.53 7.86
C SER A 123 -4.33 9.92 8.11
N ASP A 124 -3.86 10.95 7.43
CA ASP A 124 -2.48 11.44 7.55
C ASP A 124 -2.14 11.81 8.99
N LYS A 125 -0.96 11.38 9.43
CA LYS A 125 -0.39 11.61 10.76
C LYS A 125 -1.09 10.87 11.90
N GLN A 126 -2.12 10.07 11.61
CA GLN A 126 -2.79 9.26 12.62
C GLN A 126 -1.89 8.12 13.08
N ASP A 127 -1.82 7.89 14.38
CA ASP A 127 -1.10 6.77 14.98
C ASP A 127 -2.11 5.72 15.44
N TYR A 128 -1.91 4.48 15.00
CA TYR A 128 -2.77 3.36 15.34
C TYR A 128 -2.02 2.38 16.24
N GLY A 129 -1.70 2.83 17.45
CA GLY A 129 -1.01 1.96 18.39
C GLY A 129 0.42 1.62 17.98
N GLY A 130 1.18 2.60 17.49
CA GLY A 130 2.56 2.44 17.08
C GLY A 130 2.78 2.28 15.59
N VAL A 131 1.70 2.23 14.78
CA VAL A 131 1.77 2.27 13.32
C VAL A 131 1.20 3.61 12.88
N ARG A 132 2.04 4.43 12.29
CA ARG A 132 1.67 5.80 11.91
C ARG A 132 1.49 5.92 10.40
N VAL A 133 0.46 6.67 9.99
CA VAL A 133 0.22 6.96 8.58
C VAL A 133 0.91 8.26 8.19
N THR A 134 1.56 8.26 7.03
CA THR A 134 2.15 9.45 6.43
C THR A 134 1.69 9.55 4.99
N ASN A 135 1.15 10.71 4.62
CA ASN A 135 0.85 10.99 3.22
C ASN A 135 2.12 11.57 2.57
N PRO A 136 2.80 10.82 1.68
CA PRO A 136 4.09 11.28 1.14
C PRO A 136 3.95 12.36 0.08
N PHE A 137 2.70 12.71 -0.28
CA PHE A 137 2.42 13.70 -1.33
C PHE A 137 2.09 15.09 -0.76
N ARG A 138 2.18 15.25 0.53
CA ARG A 138 1.98 16.53 1.20
C ARG A 138 3.27 17.17 1.67
#